data_fe720d886eac6d17da1d5e4b240e0a4f
#
_entry.id   fe720d886eac6d17da1d5e4b240e0a4f
#
_cell.length_a   1.000
_cell.length_b   1.000
_cell.length_c   1.000
_cell.angle_alpha   90.00
_cell.angle_beta   90.00
_cell.angle_gamma   90.00
#
_symmetry.space_group_name_H-M   'P 1'
#
loop_
_entity.id
_entity.type
_entity.pdbx_description
1 polymer ?
#
loop_
_entity_poly.entity_id
_entity_poly.type
_entity_poly.pdbx_seq_one_letter_code
_entity_poly.pdbx_strand_id
1 'polypeptide(L)'
;KVKACEECGFKSTLIRYEADVTEAELLDKVRELNADADVDGFIVQLPLSKHISEQKVIETIDYRKDVDGFHPINVGRLSIGLPCYVSATPNGILELLRRYNIETSGKKCVVLGRSNIVGKPMATLMMQKAYPGDATVTVCHSRSKDLVKECQEADIIIAAMGQPNFVKAEMVKEGAVVIDVGTTRVPD
;
A
#
# COMPACT_ATOMS: atom_id res chain seq x y z
N LYS A 1 -9.16 10.35 8.66
CA LYS A 1 -7.88 10.10 9.36
C LYS A 1 -7.84 10.85 10.70
N VAL A 2 -8.11 12.18 10.75
CA VAL A 2 -8.06 12.97 12.01
C VAL A 2 -8.93 12.36 13.10
N LYS A 3 -10.21 12.08 12.80
CA LYS A 3 -11.11 11.43 13.77
C LYS A 3 -10.58 10.09 14.28
N ALA A 4 -10.02 9.27 13.40
CA ALA A 4 -9.43 7.99 13.81
C ALA A 4 -8.19 8.18 14.70
N CYS A 5 -7.38 9.21 14.46
CA CYS A 5 -6.28 9.57 15.34
C CYS A 5 -6.77 9.95 16.75
N GLU A 6 -7.81 10.78 16.83
CA GLU A 6 -8.44 11.17 18.10
C GLU A 6 -8.98 9.95 18.87
N GLU A 7 -9.69 9.06 18.17
CA GLU A 7 -10.23 7.82 18.74
C GLU A 7 -9.14 6.89 19.29
N CYS A 8 -7.95 6.91 18.68
CA CYS A 8 -6.78 6.12 19.11
C CYS A 8 -5.86 6.87 20.10
N GLY A 9 -6.20 8.09 20.49
CA GLY A 9 -5.40 8.89 21.45
C GLY A 9 -4.18 9.57 20.83
N PHE A 10 -4.09 9.66 19.49
CA PHE A 10 -3.03 10.43 18.83
C PHE A 10 -3.35 11.92 18.80
N LYS A 11 -2.36 12.76 19.12
CA LYS A 11 -2.41 14.18 18.82
C LYS A 11 -2.21 14.38 17.31
N SER A 12 -3.24 14.82 16.61
CA SER A 12 -3.23 14.99 15.16
C SER A 12 -3.40 16.45 14.75
N THR A 13 -2.53 16.93 13.86
CA THR A 13 -2.63 18.26 13.26
C THR A 13 -2.87 18.10 11.77
N LEU A 14 -3.88 18.78 11.23
CA LEU A 14 -4.17 18.80 9.80
C LEU A 14 -3.73 20.14 9.21
N ILE A 15 -2.77 20.08 8.29
CA ILE A 15 -2.31 21.23 7.50
C ILE A 15 -2.95 21.11 6.12
N ARG A 16 -3.67 22.12 5.69
CA ARG A 16 -4.29 22.19 4.36
C ARG A 16 -3.65 23.28 3.53
N TYR A 17 -3.44 22.98 2.27
CA TYR A 17 -3.00 23.93 1.27
C TYR A 17 -4.04 24.00 0.15
N GLU A 18 -4.10 25.15 -0.49
CA GLU A 18 -4.87 25.29 -1.72
C GLU A 18 -4.16 24.60 -2.89
N ALA A 19 -4.90 24.38 -3.99
CA ALA A 19 -4.39 23.58 -5.12
C ALA A 19 -3.21 24.23 -5.85
N ASP A 20 -2.96 25.50 -5.66
CA ASP A 20 -1.90 26.31 -6.25
C ASP A 20 -0.63 26.43 -5.40
N VAL A 21 -0.60 25.78 -4.21
CA VAL A 21 0.63 25.72 -3.39
C VAL A 21 1.83 25.32 -4.23
N THR A 22 2.92 26.03 -4.08
CA THR A 22 4.16 25.72 -4.82
C THR A 22 4.87 24.48 -4.27
N GLU A 23 5.61 23.78 -5.12
CA GLU A 23 6.46 22.66 -4.69
C GLU A 23 7.45 23.11 -3.60
N ALA A 24 8.01 24.30 -3.73
CA ALA A 24 8.97 24.85 -2.76
C ALA A 24 8.34 25.01 -1.37
N GLU A 25 7.18 25.65 -1.28
CA GLU A 25 6.45 25.83 -0.01
C GLU A 25 6.09 24.50 0.65
N LEU A 26 5.65 23.52 -0.13
CA LEU A 26 5.35 22.19 0.40
C LEU A 26 6.61 21.49 0.92
N LEU A 27 7.72 21.55 0.17
CA LEU A 27 8.99 20.96 0.58
C LEU A 27 9.57 21.63 1.83
N ASP A 28 9.43 22.95 1.95
CA ASP A 28 9.86 23.68 3.14
C ASP A 28 9.06 23.26 4.38
N LYS A 29 7.75 23.07 4.25
CA LYS A 29 6.94 22.51 5.34
C LYS A 29 7.33 21.09 5.70
N VAL A 30 7.64 20.25 4.73
CA VAL A 30 8.14 18.89 4.98
C VAL A 30 9.46 18.94 5.78
N ARG A 31 10.39 19.83 5.41
CA ARG A 31 11.65 20.01 6.14
C ARG A 31 11.44 20.51 7.57
N GLU A 32 10.51 21.45 7.76
CA GLU A 32 10.11 21.93 9.08
C GLU A 32 9.61 20.76 9.96
N LEU A 33 8.68 19.94 9.45
CA LEU A 33 8.14 18.77 10.17
C LEU A 33 9.20 17.70 10.45
N ASN A 34 10.16 17.53 9.53
CA ASN A 34 11.29 16.64 9.78
C ASN A 34 12.14 17.11 10.96
N ALA A 35 12.35 18.42 11.09
CA ALA A 35 13.19 19.02 12.14
C ALA A 35 12.48 19.15 13.49
N ASP A 36 11.14 19.11 13.51
CA ASP A 36 10.34 19.25 14.73
C ASP A 36 10.40 17.97 15.57
N ALA A 37 10.95 18.07 16.77
CA ALA A 37 11.08 16.94 17.69
C ALA A 37 9.73 16.47 18.28
N ASP A 38 8.71 17.30 18.26
CA ASP A 38 7.36 16.97 18.77
C ASP A 38 6.50 16.25 17.72
N VAL A 39 7.02 16.08 16.49
CA VAL A 39 6.35 15.35 15.41
C VAL A 39 6.95 13.95 15.30
N ASP A 40 6.22 12.93 15.72
CA ASP A 40 6.64 11.53 15.63
C ASP A 40 6.59 10.97 14.20
N GLY A 41 5.63 11.46 13.40
CA GLY A 41 5.46 11.06 12.02
C GLY A 41 4.35 11.83 11.32
N PHE A 42 4.38 11.85 10.01
CA PHE A 42 3.35 12.52 9.22
C PHE A 42 3.16 11.87 7.86
N ILE A 43 2.08 12.25 7.20
CA ILE A 43 1.76 11.83 5.85
C ILE A 43 1.54 13.05 4.96
N VAL A 44 1.95 12.96 3.72
CA VAL A 44 1.55 13.89 2.67
C VAL A 44 0.52 13.18 1.80
N GLN A 45 -0.74 13.64 1.84
CA GLN A 45 -1.85 12.95 1.18
C GLN A 45 -1.68 12.97 -0.34
N LEU A 46 -1.59 11.81 -0.94
CA LEU A 46 -1.58 11.62 -2.39
C LEU A 46 -3.00 11.46 -2.96
N PRO A 47 -3.24 11.79 -4.24
CA PRO A 47 -2.28 12.37 -5.19
C PRO A 47 -2.06 13.88 -4.97
N LEU A 48 -0.89 14.37 -5.38
CA LEU A 48 -0.57 15.79 -5.39
C LEU A 48 -1.00 16.50 -6.68
N SER A 49 -1.01 17.83 -6.67
CA SER A 49 -1.20 18.65 -7.87
C SER A 49 -0.11 18.35 -8.90
N LYS A 50 -0.43 18.36 -10.20
CA LYS A 50 0.46 17.93 -11.30
C LYS A 50 1.80 18.70 -11.37
N HIS A 51 1.88 19.90 -10.84
CA HIS A 51 3.09 20.72 -10.82
C HIS A 51 4.03 20.40 -9.66
N ILE A 52 3.63 19.48 -8.76
CA ILE A 52 4.43 19.04 -7.62
C ILE A 52 4.92 17.62 -7.87
N SER A 53 6.22 17.39 -7.71
CA SER A 53 6.79 16.05 -7.84
C SER A 53 6.55 15.21 -6.59
N GLU A 54 5.63 14.24 -6.68
CA GLU A 54 5.39 13.27 -5.59
C GLU A 54 6.68 12.60 -5.13
N GLN A 55 7.56 12.23 -6.07
CA GLN A 55 8.85 11.60 -5.79
C GLN A 55 9.73 12.48 -4.90
N LYS A 56 9.88 13.76 -5.25
CA LYS A 56 10.65 14.71 -4.45
C LYS A 56 10.09 14.86 -3.04
N VAL A 57 8.77 14.96 -2.93
CA VAL A 57 8.10 15.09 -1.63
C VAL A 57 8.38 13.87 -0.77
N ILE A 58 8.17 12.66 -1.31
CA ILE A 58 8.42 11.41 -0.60
C ILE A 58 9.89 11.32 -0.15
N GLU A 59 10.84 11.63 -1.03
CA GLU A 59 12.28 11.58 -0.71
C GLU A 59 12.73 12.66 0.26
N THR A 60 11.97 13.74 0.40
CA THR A 60 12.27 14.82 1.37
C THR A 60 11.79 14.47 2.77
N ILE A 61 10.79 13.60 2.93
CA ILE A 61 10.33 13.12 4.24
C ILE A 61 11.48 12.35 4.91
N ASP A 62 11.74 12.60 6.19
CA ASP A 62 12.64 11.73 6.96
C ASP A 62 12.00 10.33 7.04
N TYR A 63 12.70 9.30 6.56
CA TYR A 63 12.19 7.93 6.53
C TYR A 63 11.73 7.41 7.89
N ARG A 64 12.25 8.00 8.99
CA ARG A 64 11.85 7.69 10.38
C ARG A 64 10.52 8.30 10.77
N LYS A 65 10.02 9.27 10.00
CA LYS A 65 8.72 9.94 10.17
C LYS A 65 7.73 9.64 9.04
N ASP A 66 8.16 8.85 8.04
CA ASP A 66 7.34 8.41 6.90
C ASP A 66 6.40 7.27 7.34
N VAL A 67 5.30 7.60 7.97
CA VAL A 67 4.35 6.58 8.48
C VAL A 67 3.53 5.89 7.39
N ASP A 68 3.53 6.41 6.16
CA ASP A 68 2.95 5.73 4.99
C ASP A 68 3.88 4.62 4.42
N GLY A 69 5.18 4.66 4.75
CA GLY A 69 6.15 3.67 4.29
C GLY A 69 6.50 3.77 2.81
N PHE A 70 6.41 4.97 2.22
CA PHE A 70 6.67 5.19 0.79
C PHE A 70 8.10 5.62 0.49
N HIS A 71 8.83 6.09 1.50
CA HIS A 71 10.22 6.50 1.33
C HIS A 71 11.08 5.33 0.83
N PRO A 72 11.98 5.55 -0.15
CA PRO A 72 12.83 4.49 -0.71
C PRO A 72 13.59 3.67 0.33
N ILE A 73 14.00 4.27 1.45
CA ILE A 73 14.66 3.55 2.56
C ILE A 73 13.68 2.57 3.21
N ASN A 74 12.43 2.97 3.50
CA ASN A 74 11.43 2.07 4.07
C ASN A 74 11.08 0.95 3.10
N VAL A 75 10.91 1.25 1.82
CA VAL A 75 10.67 0.26 0.76
C VAL A 75 11.83 -0.74 0.65
N GLY A 76 13.08 -0.26 0.68
CA GLY A 76 14.27 -1.10 0.66
C GLY A 76 14.36 -1.99 1.91
N ARG A 77 14.12 -1.43 3.09
CA ARG A 77 14.09 -2.17 4.36
C ARG A 77 12.99 -3.24 4.36
N LEU A 78 11.79 -2.90 3.87
CA LEU A 78 10.71 -3.86 3.67
C LEU A 78 11.16 -5.02 2.77
N SER A 79 11.79 -4.71 1.65
CA SER A 79 12.23 -5.71 0.66
C SER A 79 13.22 -6.73 1.23
N ILE A 80 14.04 -6.34 2.20
CA ILE A 80 15.04 -7.21 2.83
C ILE A 80 14.65 -7.68 4.25
N GLY A 81 13.41 -7.43 4.65
CA GLY A 81 12.87 -7.90 5.94
C GLY A 81 13.38 -7.16 7.16
N LEU A 82 13.85 -5.92 7.02
CA LEU A 82 14.27 -5.09 8.15
C LEU A 82 13.09 -4.29 8.72
N PRO A 83 13.09 -3.94 10.02
CA PRO A 83 12.06 -3.09 10.62
C PRO A 83 11.92 -1.77 9.89
N CYS A 84 10.70 -1.44 9.47
CA CYS A 84 10.36 -0.21 8.74
C CYS A 84 8.88 0.11 8.91
N TYR A 85 8.49 1.31 8.49
CA TYR A 85 7.07 1.59 8.27
C TYR A 85 6.59 0.83 7.05
N VAL A 86 5.42 0.21 7.18
CA VAL A 86 4.77 -0.58 6.12
C VAL A 86 3.50 0.15 5.69
N SER A 87 3.30 0.29 4.40
CA SER A 87 2.08 0.90 3.84
C SER A 87 0.82 0.30 4.47
N ALA A 88 -0.11 1.16 4.89
CA ALA A 88 -1.27 0.78 5.68
C ALA A 88 -2.18 -0.24 4.98
N THR A 89 -2.43 -0.09 3.68
CA THR A 89 -3.30 -1.01 2.92
C THR A 89 -2.71 -2.43 2.84
N PRO A 90 -1.46 -2.65 2.42
CA PRO A 90 -0.85 -3.97 2.47
C PRO A 90 -0.80 -4.58 3.87
N ASN A 91 -0.47 -3.77 4.89
CA ASN A 91 -0.44 -4.25 6.27
C ASN A 91 -1.84 -4.65 6.78
N GLY A 92 -2.87 -3.89 6.39
CA GLY A 92 -4.27 -4.22 6.69
C GLY A 92 -4.71 -5.54 6.05
N ILE A 93 -4.24 -5.83 4.83
CA ILE A 93 -4.49 -7.12 4.16
C ILE A 93 -3.86 -8.27 4.95
N LEU A 94 -2.61 -8.12 5.42
CA LEU A 94 -2.00 -9.14 6.27
C LEU A 94 -2.81 -9.35 7.56
N GLU A 95 -3.32 -8.28 8.16
CA GLU A 95 -4.17 -8.38 9.35
C GLU A 95 -5.48 -9.11 9.07
N LEU A 96 -6.11 -8.88 7.91
CA LEU A 96 -7.28 -9.65 7.47
C LEU A 96 -6.94 -11.13 7.33
N LEU A 97 -5.88 -11.46 6.61
CA LEU A 97 -5.42 -12.85 6.44
C LEU A 97 -5.20 -13.54 7.79
N ARG A 98 -4.59 -12.83 8.75
CA ARG A 98 -4.36 -13.33 10.11
C ARG A 98 -5.65 -13.56 10.87
N ARG A 99 -6.58 -12.60 10.86
CA ARG A 99 -7.87 -12.70 11.59
C ARG A 99 -8.78 -13.80 11.06
N TYR A 100 -8.72 -14.03 9.76
CA TYR A 100 -9.47 -15.11 9.12
C TYR A 100 -8.73 -16.46 9.13
N ASN A 101 -7.54 -16.52 9.75
CA ASN A 101 -6.69 -17.72 9.82
C ASN A 101 -6.41 -18.31 8.42
N ILE A 102 -6.18 -17.46 7.44
CA ILE A 102 -5.88 -17.91 6.08
C ILE A 102 -4.44 -18.40 6.02
N GLU A 103 -4.25 -19.66 5.70
CA GLU A 103 -2.93 -20.22 5.48
C GLU A 103 -2.33 -19.66 4.20
N THR A 104 -1.12 -19.12 4.31
CA THR A 104 -0.40 -18.49 3.19
C THR A 104 0.87 -19.22 2.80
N SER A 105 1.45 -19.99 3.72
CA SER A 105 2.70 -20.70 3.48
C SER A 105 2.57 -21.74 2.37
N GLY A 106 3.46 -21.67 1.37
CA GLY A 106 3.45 -22.54 0.20
C GLY A 106 2.29 -22.31 -0.79
N LYS A 107 1.39 -21.35 -0.52
CA LYS A 107 0.26 -21.04 -1.39
C LYS A 107 0.70 -20.22 -2.60
N LYS A 108 0.00 -20.40 -3.72
CA LYS A 108 0.15 -19.54 -4.91
C LYS A 108 -0.67 -18.26 -4.71
N CYS A 109 0.01 -17.14 -4.57
CA CYS A 109 -0.60 -15.82 -4.42
C CYS A 109 -0.43 -15.00 -5.70
N VAL A 110 -1.54 -14.53 -6.27
CA VAL A 110 -1.53 -13.63 -7.41
C VAL A 110 -1.91 -12.22 -6.95
N VAL A 111 -1.02 -11.26 -7.20
CA VAL A 111 -1.26 -9.84 -6.94
C VAL A 111 -1.57 -9.14 -8.26
N LEU A 112 -2.79 -8.67 -8.42
CA LEU A 112 -3.23 -7.91 -9.59
C LEU A 112 -2.95 -6.43 -9.37
N GLY A 113 -1.94 -5.90 -10.04
CA GLY A 113 -1.46 -4.54 -9.92
C GLY A 113 -0.03 -4.46 -9.37
N ARG A 114 0.69 -3.41 -9.76
CA ARG A 114 2.10 -3.20 -9.39
C ARG A 114 2.41 -1.77 -8.96
N SER A 115 1.45 -1.12 -8.32
CA SER A 115 1.66 0.23 -7.76
C SER A 115 2.70 0.20 -6.64
N ASN A 116 3.39 1.31 -6.44
CA ASN A 116 4.34 1.46 -5.32
C ASN A 116 3.62 1.48 -3.96
N ILE A 117 2.33 1.81 -3.96
CA ILE A 117 1.53 2.00 -2.73
C ILE A 117 0.94 0.67 -2.23
N VAL A 118 0.53 -0.22 -3.14
CA VAL A 118 -0.14 -1.47 -2.78
C VAL A 118 0.50 -2.70 -3.42
N GLY A 119 0.56 -2.78 -4.75
CA GLY A 119 0.92 -4.01 -5.44
C GLY A 119 2.32 -4.52 -5.11
N LYS A 120 3.34 -3.66 -5.21
CA LYS A 120 4.72 -4.03 -4.89
C LYS A 120 4.92 -4.37 -3.42
N PRO A 121 4.52 -3.52 -2.45
CA PRO A 121 4.66 -3.87 -1.04
C PRO A 121 3.86 -5.12 -0.67
N MET A 122 2.68 -5.33 -1.25
CA MET A 122 1.90 -6.54 -1.00
C MET A 122 2.63 -7.80 -1.48
N ALA A 123 3.19 -7.78 -2.69
CA ALA A 123 3.98 -8.90 -3.20
C ALA A 123 5.20 -9.17 -2.31
N THR A 124 5.87 -8.12 -1.87
CA THR A 124 7.01 -8.23 -0.96
C THR A 124 6.63 -8.88 0.36
N LEU A 125 5.54 -8.44 0.97
CA LEU A 125 5.05 -8.99 2.25
C LEU A 125 4.64 -10.46 2.13
N MET A 126 3.91 -10.82 1.06
CA MET A 126 3.45 -12.19 0.87
C MET A 126 4.58 -13.19 0.60
N MET A 127 5.73 -12.75 0.07
CA MET A 127 6.88 -13.64 -0.15
C MET A 127 7.83 -13.70 1.06
N GLN A 128 7.69 -12.84 2.07
CA GLN A 128 8.55 -12.87 3.25
C GLN A 128 8.35 -14.13 4.07
N LYS A 129 9.44 -14.61 4.68
CA LYS A 129 9.41 -15.73 5.64
C LYS A 129 8.77 -15.29 6.96
N ALA A 130 7.46 -15.18 6.94
CA ALA A 130 6.64 -14.72 8.07
C ALA A 130 5.20 -15.24 7.92
N TYR A 131 4.38 -15.12 8.97
CA TYR A 131 2.94 -15.34 8.86
C TYR A 131 2.17 -14.03 9.13
N PRO A 132 1.26 -13.65 8.22
CA PRO A 132 1.04 -14.17 6.86
C PRO A 132 2.22 -13.89 5.94
N GLY A 133 2.56 -14.84 5.08
CA GLY A 133 3.70 -14.77 4.16
C GLY A 133 4.08 -16.17 3.66
N ASP A 134 5.35 -16.41 3.35
CA ASP A 134 5.87 -17.67 2.81
C ASP A 134 5.13 -18.20 1.55
N ALA A 135 4.49 -17.29 0.80
CA ALA A 135 3.75 -17.62 -0.40
C ALA A 135 4.65 -17.56 -1.66
N THR A 136 4.27 -18.31 -2.68
CA THR A 136 4.80 -18.13 -4.04
C THR A 136 3.99 -17.03 -4.71
N VAL A 137 4.62 -15.91 -5.05
CA VAL A 137 3.93 -14.71 -5.50
C VAL A 137 4.12 -14.42 -6.98
N THR A 138 3.03 -14.29 -7.72
CA THR A 138 3.01 -13.78 -9.09
C THR A 138 2.39 -12.39 -9.11
N VAL A 139 3.10 -11.41 -9.69
CA VAL A 139 2.58 -10.05 -9.89
C VAL A 139 2.09 -9.89 -11.32
N CYS A 140 0.79 -9.66 -11.48
CA CYS A 140 0.16 -9.43 -12.76
C CYS A 140 -0.19 -7.95 -12.99
N HIS A 141 -0.17 -7.54 -14.24
CA HIS A 141 -0.44 -6.16 -14.66
C HIS A 141 -1.04 -6.11 -16.06
N SER A 142 -1.36 -4.94 -16.57
CA SER A 142 -2.05 -4.73 -17.86
C SER A 142 -1.36 -5.34 -19.09
N ARG A 143 -0.11 -5.75 -18.97
CA ARG A 143 0.66 -6.41 -20.05
C ARG A 143 0.96 -7.87 -19.75
N SER A 144 0.43 -8.43 -18.66
CA SER A 144 0.56 -9.86 -18.37
C SER A 144 -0.23 -10.66 -19.39
N LYS A 145 0.36 -11.73 -19.87
CA LYS A 145 -0.31 -12.72 -20.73
C LYS A 145 -1.02 -13.75 -19.85
N ASP A 146 -2.04 -14.35 -20.40
CA ASP A 146 -2.77 -15.48 -19.78
C ASP A 146 -3.27 -15.19 -18.34
N LEU A 147 -3.69 -13.94 -18.10
CA LEU A 147 -4.09 -13.45 -16.79
C LEU A 147 -5.19 -14.33 -16.14
N VAL A 148 -6.14 -14.82 -16.94
CA VAL A 148 -7.19 -15.72 -16.46
C VAL A 148 -6.59 -16.99 -15.91
N LYS A 149 -5.64 -17.62 -16.61
CA LYS A 149 -4.95 -18.82 -16.16
C LYS A 149 -4.16 -18.59 -14.87
N GLU A 150 -3.43 -17.48 -14.78
CA GLU A 150 -2.69 -17.14 -13.55
C GLU A 150 -3.62 -17.05 -12.33
N CYS A 151 -4.78 -16.43 -12.50
CA CYS A 151 -5.78 -16.32 -11.45
C CYS A 151 -6.44 -17.67 -11.12
N GLN A 152 -6.76 -18.48 -12.13
CA GLN A 152 -7.35 -19.82 -11.93
C GLN A 152 -6.47 -20.77 -11.15
N GLU A 153 -5.17 -20.61 -11.24
CA GLU A 153 -4.20 -21.41 -10.49
C GLU A 153 -3.93 -20.88 -9.07
N ALA A 154 -4.36 -19.65 -8.77
CA ALA A 154 -4.07 -19.00 -7.50
C ALA A 154 -4.90 -19.56 -6.34
N ASP A 155 -4.26 -19.73 -5.19
CA ASP A 155 -4.94 -20.00 -3.91
C ASP A 155 -5.42 -18.71 -3.25
N ILE A 156 -4.69 -17.62 -3.52
CA ILE A 156 -4.97 -16.28 -3.00
C ILE A 156 -4.87 -15.29 -4.15
N ILE A 157 -5.91 -14.47 -4.35
CA ILE A 157 -5.92 -13.38 -5.32
C ILE A 157 -6.07 -12.06 -4.57
N ILE A 158 -5.15 -11.13 -4.79
CA ILE A 158 -5.21 -9.78 -4.23
C ILE A 158 -5.43 -8.80 -5.37
N ALA A 159 -6.66 -8.30 -5.50
CA ALA A 159 -7.09 -7.43 -6.59
C ALA A 159 -6.82 -5.94 -6.23
N ALA A 160 -5.66 -5.42 -6.64
CA ALA A 160 -5.21 -4.06 -6.33
C ALA A 160 -5.16 -3.15 -7.59
N MET A 161 -6.17 -3.23 -8.45
CA MET A 161 -6.17 -2.54 -9.75
C MET A 161 -7.12 -1.33 -9.80
N GLY A 162 -8.02 -1.16 -8.85
CA GLY A 162 -9.01 -0.07 -8.85
C GLY A 162 -9.96 -0.11 -10.05
N GLN A 163 -10.15 -1.27 -10.67
CA GLN A 163 -11.06 -1.49 -11.78
C GLN A 163 -12.24 -2.34 -11.34
N PRO A 164 -13.46 -1.79 -11.30
CA PRO A 164 -14.64 -2.52 -10.83
C PRO A 164 -14.93 -3.74 -11.72
N ASN A 165 -15.39 -4.81 -11.08
CA ASN A 165 -15.79 -6.05 -11.76
C ASN A 165 -14.69 -6.69 -12.63
N PHE A 166 -13.41 -6.46 -12.31
CA PHE A 166 -12.33 -7.03 -13.10
C PHE A 166 -12.16 -8.54 -12.85
N VAL A 167 -12.12 -8.96 -11.60
CA VAL A 167 -12.05 -10.38 -11.24
C VAL A 167 -13.44 -11.00 -11.37
N LYS A 168 -13.56 -11.98 -12.25
CA LYS A 168 -14.81 -12.67 -12.55
C LYS A 168 -14.77 -14.11 -12.10
N ALA A 169 -15.94 -14.74 -12.02
CA ALA A 169 -16.08 -16.12 -11.53
C ALA A 169 -15.17 -17.12 -12.28
N GLU A 170 -15.07 -16.98 -13.59
CA GLU A 170 -14.21 -17.84 -14.40
C GLU A 170 -12.71 -17.69 -14.12
N MET A 171 -12.31 -16.63 -13.43
CA MET A 171 -10.92 -16.40 -13.01
C MET A 171 -10.58 -17.00 -11.64
N VAL A 172 -11.55 -17.48 -10.90
CA VAL A 172 -11.38 -17.90 -9.51
C VAL A 172 -11.64 -19.38 -9.38
N LYS A 173 -10.67 -20.15 -8.91
CA LYS A 173 -10.91 -21.58 -8.60
C LYS A 173 -11.69 -21.74 -7.31
N GLU A 174 -12.36 -22.88 -7.16
CA GLU A 174 -13.05 -23.22 -5.93
C GLU A 174 -12.08 -23.23 -4.73
N GLY A 175 -12.52 -22.65 -3.62
CA GLY A 175 -11.73 -22.55 -2.39
C GLY A 175 -10.65 -21.47 -2.38
N ALA A 176 -10.48 -20.69 -3.47
CA ALA A 176 -9.54 -19.57 -3.47
C ALA A 176 -10.03 -18.42 -2.57
N VAL A 177 -9.06 -17.76 -1.93
CA VAL A 177 -9.28 -16.54 -1.17
C VAL A 177 -9.12 -15.34 -2.09
N VAL A 178 -10.12 -14.46 -2.15
CA VAL A 178 -10.08 -13.23 -2.95
C VAL A 178 -10.15 -12.03 -2.02
N ILE A 179 -9.16 -11.13 -2.14
CA ILE A 179 -9.12 -9.87 -1.42
C ILE A 179 -9.27 -8.74 -2.44
N ASP A 180 -10.40 -8.06 -2.42
CA ASP A 180 -10.64 -6.88 -3.23
C ASP A 180 -10.17 -5.63 -2.47
N VAL A 181 -9.20 -4.94 -3.06
CA VAL A 181 -8.54 -3.76 -2.47
C VAL A 181 -8.98 -2.48 -3.19
N GLY A 182 -9.41 -2.62 -4.44
CA GLY A 182 -9.80 -1.49 -5.27
C GLY A 182 -11.09 -0.84 -4.77
N THR A 183 -11.04 0.48 -4.53
CA THR A 183 -12.25 1.25 -4.24
C THR A 183 -12.62 2.11 -5.44
N THR A 184 -13.84 1.95 -5.96
CA THR A 184 -14.36 2.77 -7.06
C THR A 184 -15.73 3.31 -6.67
N ARG A 185 -15.92 4.61 -6.83
CA ARG A 185 -17.27 5.19 -6.73
C ARG A 185 -18.02 4.86 -8.01
N VAL A 186 -19.10 4.12 -7.88
CA VAL A 186 -20.09 3.94 -8.98
C VAL A 186 -21.22 4.94 -8.75
N PRO A 187 -21.69 5.64 -9.78
CA PRO A 187 -22.91 6.44 -9.66
C PRO A 187 -24.07 5.51 -9.34
N ASP A 188 -24.99 5.98 -8.50
CA ASP A 188 -26.26 5.32 -8.19
C ASP A 188 -27.16 5.24 -9.43
#